data_98ac874d11628ee5fa6478970ba1930e
#
_entry.id   98ac874d11628ee5fa6478970ba1930e
#
_cell.length_a   1.000
_cell.length_b   1.000
_cell.length_c   1.000
_cell.angle_alpha   90.00
_cell.angle_beta   90.00
_cell.angle_gamma   90.00
#
_symmetry.space_group_name_H-M   'P 1'
#
loop_
_entity.id
_entity.type
_entity.pdbx_description
1 polymer ?
#
loop_
_entity_poly.entity_id
_entity_poly.type
_entity_poly.pdbx_seq_one_letter_code
_entity_poly.pdbx_strand_id
1 'polypeptide(L)'
;RTGLVGDHFNKPEIIDRLKGRNAIGHVRYSTTGDSISKNIQPLYADLSSGGFACAHNGNLTNASILRESLVSQGAIFQSTSDTETILQLVARSKRGRMVDKLIDALFQIQGAYSLVILTNKKLIGVRDPYGIRPLVFGDLNGAPVLASETCALDIIGAKYVRDVENGE
;
A
#
# COMPACT_ATOMS: atom_id res chain seq x y z
N ARG A 1 6.40 -3.30 -12.95
CA ARG A 1 6.44 -3.54 -14.41
C ARG A 1 5.19 -2.96 -15.05
N THR A 2 5.31 -2.52 -16.28
CA THR A 2 4.17 -2.08 -17.11
C THR A 2 3.67 -3.25 -17.94
N GLY A 3 2.36 -3.32 -18.23
CA GLY A 3 1.72 -4.39 -18.98
C GLY A 3 0.75 -5.21 -18.13
N LEU A 4 0.16 -6.25 -18.72
CA LEU A 4 -0.80 -7.09 -18.04
C LEU A 4 -0.11 -8.01 -17.01
N VAL A 5 -0.80 -8.28 -15.91
CA VAL A 5 -0.31 -9.21 -14.86
C VAL A 5 0.00 -10.58 -15.47
N GLY A 6 -0.88 -11.10 -16.32
CA GLY A 6 -0.71 -12.38 -16.99
C GLY A 6 0.52 -12.48 -17.88
N ASP A 7 0.98 -11.37 -18.47
CA ASP A 7 2.15 -11.37 -19.33
C ASP A 7 3.48 -11.47 -18.55
N HIS A 8 3.45 -11.04 -17.30
CA HIS A 8 4.65 -10.90 -16.48
C HIS A 8 4.74 -11.91 -15.34
N PHE A 9 3.60 -12.28 -14.72
CA PHE A 9 3.59 -13.11 -13.51
C PHE A 9 3.11 -14.56 -13.75
N ASN A 10 2.99 -14.98 -15.00
CA ASN A 10 2.72 -16.38 -15.38
C ASN A 10 4.00 -17.21 -15.58
N LYS A 11 5.16 -16.61 -15.45
CA LYS A 11 6.47 -17.26 -15.71
C LYS A 11 7.07 -17.75 -14.40
N PRO A 12 7.38 -19.05 -14.26
CA PRO A 12 7.97 -19.62 -13.04
C PRO A 12 9.21 -18.86 -12.57
N GLU A 13 10.08 -18.43 -13.49
CA GLU A 13 11.33 -17.73 -13.16
C GLU A 13 11.09 -16.36 -12.50
N ILE A 14 9.93 -15.75 -12.74
CA ILE A 14 9.55 -14.48 -12.11
C ILE A 14 9.00 -14.75 -10.71
N ILE A 15 8.15 -15.77 -10.57
CA ILE A 15 7.60 -16.18 -9.28
C ILE A 15 8.71 -16.66 -8.34
N ASP A 16 9.66 -17.41 -8.86
CA ASP A 16 10.81 -17.91 -8.10
C ASP A 16 11.72 -16.81 -7.55
N ARG A 17 11.68 -15.62 -8.12
CA ARG A 17 12.38 -14.42 -7.57
C ARG A 17 11.65 -13.77 -6.42
N LEU A 18 10.35 -14.01 -6.28
CA LEU A 18 9.50 -13.44 -5.24
C LEU A 18 9.45 -14.39 -4.03
N LYS A 19 10.62 -14.76 -3.53
CA LYS A 19 10.73 -15.67 -2.37
C LYS A 19 10.29 -14.95 -1.09
N GLY A 20 9.20 -15.41 -0.50
CA GLY A 20 8.69 -14.86 0.76
C GLY A 20 7.46 -15.62 1.22
N ARG A 21 7.11 -15.45 2.50
CA ARG A 21 5.89 -16.02 3.08
C ARG A 21 4.69 -15.09 2.95
N ASN A 22 4.93 -13.81 2.74
CA ASN A 22 3.92 -12.78 2.58
C ASN A 22 4.25 -11.94 1.35
N ALA A 23 3.21 -11.45 0.68
CA ALA A 23 3.35 -10.59 -0.48
C ALA A 23 2.25 -9.52 -0.48
N ILE A 24 2.54 -8.38 -1.07
CA ILE A 24 1.53 -7.41 -1.46
C ILE A 24 1.64 -7.15 -2.96
N GLY A 25 0.53 -6.84 -3.59
CA GLY A 25 0.46 -6.52 -5.01
C GLY A 25 -0.44 -5.32 -5.26
N HIS A 26 -0.25 -4.66 -6.40
CA HIS A 26 -1.10 -3.58 -6.83
C HIS A 26 -1.22 -3.59 -8.35
N VAL A 27 -2.43 -3.42 -8.84
CA VAL A 27 -2.69 -3.18 -10.25
C VAL A 27 -3.18 -1.75 -10.42
N ARG A 28 -2.59 -1.05 -11.39
CA ARG A 28 -2.92 0.33 -11.68
C ARG A 28 -3.11 0.50 -13.18
N TYR A 29 -4.17 1.18 -13.57
CA TYR A 29 -4.30 1.74 -14.91
C TYR A 29 -4.29 3.27 -14.79
N SER A 30 -3.61 3.94 -15.72
CA SER A 30 -3.62 5.41 -15.74
C SER A 30 -4.87 5.88 -16.47
N THR A 31 -5.63 6.76 -15.80
CA THR A 31 -6.82 7.41 -16.39
C THR A 31 -6.45 8.69 -17.14
N THR A 32 -5.31 9.32 -16.83
CA THR A 32 -4.80 10.53 -17.43
C THR A 32 -3.27 10.56 -17.42
N GLY A 33 -2.66 10.76 -18.57
CA GLY A 33 -1.20 10.93 -18.71
C GLY A 33 -0.39 9.65 -18.81
N ASP A 34 0.90 9.79 -19.13
CA ASP A 34 1.83 8.70 -19.31
C ASP A 34 1.98 7.83 -18.06
N SER A 35 2.05 6.53 -18.28
CA SER A 35 2.39 5.54 -17.24
C SER A 35 3.84 5.75 -16.81
N ILE A 36 4.07 6.67 -15.88
CA ILE A 36 5.40 6.98 -15.39
C ILE A 36 5.86 5.83 -14.48
N SER A 37 6.93 5.14 -14.87
CA SER A 37 7.46 3.97 -14.14
C SER A 37 7.76 4.25 -12.67
N LYS A 38 8.09 5.49 -12.31
CA LYS A 38 8.34 5.91 -10.92
C LYS A 38 7.10 5.90 -10.02
N ASN A 39 5.89 5.77 -10.59
CA ASN A 39 4.64 5.68 -9.85
C ASN A 39 4.12 4.23 -9.70
N ILE A 40 4.91 3.25 -10.12
CA ILE A 40 4.56 1.84 -9.96
C ILE A 40 4.50 1.51 -8.47
N GLN A 41 3.42 0.82 -8.08
CA GLN A 41 3.22 0.36 -6.71
C GLN A 41 3.34 -1.18 -6.62
N PRO A 42 3.65 -1.76 -5.45
CA PRO A 42 3.90 -1.09 -4.17
C PRO A 42 5.16 -0.21 -4.18
N LEU A 43 5.10 0.95 -3.52
CA LEU A 43 6.30 1.74 -3.24
C LEU A 43 7.06 1.12 -2.07
N TYR A 44 8.38 1.07 -2.19
CA TYR A 44 9.26 0.49 -1.17
C TYR A 44 10.25 1.52 -0.64
N ALA A 45 10.48 1.48 0.66
CA ALA A 45 11.57 2.21 1.32
C ALA A 45 12.26 1.32 2.35
N ASP A 46 13.58 1.42 2.41
CA ASP A 46 14.36 0.83 3.48
C ASP A 46 14.58 1.88 4.57
N LEU A 47 13.90 1.70 5.69
CA LEU A 47 13.91 2.63 6.81
C LEU A 47 14.83 2.11 7.90
N SER A 48 15.29 2.98 8.80
CA SER A 48 16.07 2.58 9.98
C SER A 48 15.37 1.50 10.85
N SER A 49 14.06 1.42 10.74
CA SER A 49 13.20 0.42 11.41
C SER A 49 12.95 -0.84 10.58
N GLY A 50 13.56 -0.98 9.40
CA GLY A 50 13.43 -2.08 8.45
C GLY A 50 12.62 -1.73 7.21
N GLY A 51 12.50 -2.70 6.30
CA GLY A 51 11.78 -2.53 5.05
C GLY A 51 10.30 -2.20 5.25
N PHE A 52 9.80 -1.28 4.42
CA PHE A 52 8.42 -0.83 4.39
C PHE A 52 7.96 -0.75 2.94
N ALA A 53 6.97 -1.55 2.58
CA ALA A 53 6.32 -1.49 1.27
C ALA A 53 4.85 -1.11 1.44
N CYS A 54 4.34 -0.22 0.60
CA CYS A 54 2.97 0.26 0.66
C CYS A 54 2.33 0.28 -0.72
N ALA A 55 1.13 -0.27 -0.82
CA ALA A 55 0.25 -0.10 -1.96
C ALA A 55 -1.02 0.63 -1.51
N HIS A 56 -1.49 1.56 -2.31
CA HIS A 56 -2.56 2.50 -2.02
C HIS A 56 -3.59 2.49 -3.15
N ASN A 57 -4.81 2.21 -2.79
CA ASN A 57 -5.98 2.40 -3.64
C ASN A 57 -6.79 3.57 -3.09
N GLY A 58 -6.79 4.68 -3.80
CA GLY A 58 -7.48 5.88 -3.36
C GLY A 58 -6.79 7.17 -3.78
N ASN A 59 -7.09 8.24 -3.05
CA ASN A 59 -6.50 9.56 -3.27
C ASN A 59 -6.48 10.36 -1.97
N LEU A 60 -5.34 10.97 -1.67
CA LEU A 60 -5.18 11.86 -0.52
C LEU A 60 -5.48 13.31 -0.94
N THR A 61 -6.49 13.89 -0.31
CA THR A 61 -6.93 15.27 -0.63
C THR A 61 -5.94 16.33 -0.18
N ASN A 62 -5.13 16.05 0.83
CA ASN A 62 -4.13 16.97 1.37
C ASN A 62 -2.68 16.61 0.94
N ALA A 63 -2.50 15.72 -0.05
CA ALA A 63 -1.18 15.26 -0.47
C ALA A 63 -0.23 16.40 -0.90
N SER A 64 -0.72 17.39 -1.65
CA SER A 64 0.09 18.53 -2.10
C SER A 64 0.63 19.35 -0.94
N ILE A 65 -0.23 19.69 0.01
CA ILE A 65 0.14 20.48 1.20
C ILE A 65 1.18 19.74 2.04
N LEU A 66 0.96 18.45 2.27
CA LEU A 66 1.91 17.61 3.02
C LEU A 66 3.24 17.50 2.27
N ARG A 67 3.19 17.32 0.94
CA ARG A 67 4.39 17.23 0.10
C ARG A 67 5.21 18.51 0.18
N GLU A 68 4.60 19.68 0.01
CA GLU A 68 5.28 20.97 0.12
C GLU A 68 5.94 21.15 1.49
N SER A 69 5.22 20.84 2.57
CA SER A 69 5.75 20.87 3.93
C SER A 69 6.94 19.93 4.11
N LEU A 70 6.84 18.71 3.61
CA LEU A 70 7.92 17.71 3.70
C LEU A 70 9.15 18.13 2.90
N VAL A 71 8.97 18.67 1.68
CA VAL A 71 10.06 19.17 0.84
C VAL A 71 10.76 20.35 1.51
N SER A 72 10.02 21.30 2.09
CA SER A 72 10.62 22.42 2.84
C SER A 72 11.48 21.97 4.04
N GLN A 73 11.22 20.78 4.55
CA GLN A 73 11.99 20.13 5.61
C GLN A 73 13.06 19.17 5.07
N GLY A 74 13.37 19.20 3.77
CA GLY A 74 14.43 18.42 3.15
C GLY A 74 14.02 17.00 2.73
N ALA A 75 12.71 16.68 2.61
CA ALA A 75 12.30 15.40 2.03
C ALA A 75 12.59 15.35 0.54
N ILE A 76 13.09 14.22 0.06
CA ILE A 76 13.36 13.97 -1.36
C ILE A 76 12.29 13.01 -1.88
N PHE A 77 11.55 13.45 -2.88
CA PHE A 77 10.54 12.65 -3.56
C PHE A 77 11.06 12.13 -4.90
N GLN A 78 10.81 10.87 -5.19
CA GLN A 78 11.21 10.23 -6.44
C GLN A 78 10.01 10.02 -7.38
N SER A 79 8.79 10.00 -6.85
CA SER A 79 7.56 9.82 -7.61
C SER A 79 6.66 11.06 -7.54
N THR A 80 5.60 11.06 -8.33
CA THR A 80 4.52 12.05 -8.22
C THR A 80 3.29 11.48 -7.49
N SER A 81 3.40 10.25 -6.97
CA SER A 81 2.33 9.57 -6.25
C SER A 81 2.13 10.18 -4.86
N ASP A 82 0.88 10.35 -4.47
CA ASP A 82 0.48 10.70 -3.12
C ASP A 82 0.86 9.63 -2.10
N THR A 83 0.98 8.38 -2.53
CA THR A 83 1.46 7.26 -1.70
C THR A 83 2.86 7.51 -1.14
N GLU A 84 3.74 8.18 -1.88
CA GLU A 84 5.09 8.50 -1.39
C GLU A 84 5.05 9.45 -0.20
N THR A 85 4.03 10.31 -0.09
CA THR A 85 3.83 11.16 1.09
C THR A 85 3.65 10.32 2.35
N ILE A 86 2.93 9.20 2.27
CA ILE A 86 2.79 8.26 3.40
C ILE A 86 4.15 7.71 3.82
N LEU A 87 4.97 7.27 2.87
CA LEU A 87 6.31 6.75 3.16
C LEU A 87 7.19 7.80 3.84
N GLN A 88 7.15 9.04 3.36
CA GLN A 88 7.92 10.14 3.94
C GLN A 88 7.47 10.47 5.38
N LEU A 89 6.18 10.47 5.65
CA LEU A 89 5.64 10.67 6.99
C LEU A 89 6.07 9.56 7.94
N VAL A 90 5.98 8.29 7.51
CA VAL A 90 6.43 7.13 8.29
C VAL A 90 7.93 7.21 8.58
N ALA A 91 8.74 7.56 7.58
CA ALA A 91 10.19 7.68 7.72
C ALA A 91 10.59 8.73 8.76
N ARG A 92 9.85 9.83 8.84
CA ARG A 92 10.14 10.99 9.73
C ARG A 92 9.56 10.85 11.13
N SER A 93 8.64 9.93 11.37
CA SER A 93 8.08 9.70 12.70
C SER A 93 9.18 9.28 13.69
N LYS A 94 9.18 9.92 14.84
CA LYS A 94 10.13 9.66 15.93
C LYS A 94 9.75 8.47 16.82
N ARG A 95 8.63 7.78 16.50
CA ARG A 95 8.20 6.60 17.26
C ARG A 95 9.17 5.44 17.09
N GLY A 96 9.24 4.58 18.09
CA GLY A 96 10.16 3.43 18.07
C GLY A 96 9.66 2.27 17.21
N ARG A 97 8.35 1.95 17.29
CA ARG A 97 7.78 0.80 16.57
C ARG A 97 7.21 1.22 15.22
N MET A 98 7.37 0.38 14.21
CA MET A 98 6.88 0.64 12.85
C MET A 98 5.37 0.93 12.80
N VAL A 99 4.57 0.21 13.57
CA VAL A 99 3.11 0.42 13.61
C VAL A 99 2.78 1.81 14.18
N ASP A 100 3.49 2.26 15.23
CA ASP A 100 3.25 3.58 15.80
C ASP A 100 3.67 4.70 14.83
N LYS A 101 4.74 4.49 14.05
CA LYS A 101 5.14 5.40 12.97
C LYS A 101 4.05 5.50 11.89
N LEU A 102 3.47 4.37 11.53
CA LEU A 102 2.36 4.33 10.57
C LEU A 102 1.14 5.08 11.14
N ILE A 103 0.78 4.84 12.39
CA ILE A 103 -0.33 5.55 13.03
C ILE A 103 -0.10 7.07 13.04
N ASP A 104 1.11 7.53 13.38
CA ASP A 104 1.46 8.96 13.29
C ASP A 104 1.28 9.53 11.88
N ALA A 105 1.59 8.75 10.85
CA ALA A 105 1.39 9.16 9.45
C ALA A 105 -0.11 9.20 9.09
N LEU A 106 -0.88 8.19 9.51
CA LEU A 106 -2.32 8.11 9.24
C LEU A 106 -3.11 9.27 9.83
N PHE A 107 -2.72 9.78 11.00
CA PHE A 107 -3.34 10.97 11.58
C PHE A 107 -3.10 12.26 10.82
N GLN A 108 -2.14 12.30 9.91
CA GLN A 108 -1.80 13.48 9.11
C GLN A 108 -2.43 13.47 7.72
N ILE A 109 -2.75 12.29 7.18
CA ILE A 109 -3.33 12.17 5.84
C ILE A 109 -4.84 12.33 5.87
N GLN A 110 -5.40 12.88 4.80
CA GLN A 110 -6.84 13.05 4.59
C GLN A 110 -7.21 12.55 3.20
N GLY A 111 -8.39 11.94 3.08
CA GLY A 111 -8.90 11.46 1.80
C GLY A 111 -9.56 10.10 1.89
N ALA A 112 -9.80 9.52 0.72
CA ALA A 112 -10.33 8.17 0.58
C ALA A 112 -9.20 7.21 0.27
N TYR A 113 -8.96 6.21 1.11
CA TYR A 113 -7.87 5.26 0.89
C TYR A 113 -8.13 3.88 1.48
N SER A 114 -7.64 2.87 0.80
CA SER A 114 -7.33 1.57 1.38
C SER A 114 -5.85 1.27 1.13
N LEU A 115 -5.15 0.86 2.18
CA LEU A 115 -3.73 0.58 2.12
C LEU A 115 -3.46 -0.88 2.47
N VAL A 116 -2.55 -1.49 1.74
CA VAL A 116 -1.91 -2.74 2.15
C VAL A 116 -0.41 -2.49 2.31
N ILE A 117 0.10 -2.85 3.47
CA ILE A 117 1.47 -2.53 3.87
C ILE A 117 2.17 -3.82 4.28
N LEU A 118 3.37 -4.00 3.78
CA LEU A 118 4.24 -5.10 4.15
C LEU A 118 5.51 -4.56 4.82
N THR A 119 5.79 -5.09 5.99
CA THR A 119 7.03 -4.84 6.73
C THR A 119 7.78 -6.15 6.91
N ASN A 120 8.99 -6.12 7.46
CA ASN A 120 9.76 -7.34 7.76
C ASN A 120 9.00 -8.31 8.70
N LYS A 121 7.99 -7.85 9.44
CA LYS A 121 7.32 -8.64 10.48
C LYS A 121 5.80 -8.70 10.35
N LYS A 122 5.18 -7.83 9.57
CA LYS A 122 3.71 -7.67 9.54
C LYS A 122 3.19 -7.39 8.15
N LEU A 123 2.02 -7.97 7.85
CA LEU A 123 1.10 -7.50 6.83
C LEU A 123 0.04 -6.67 7.54
N ILE A 124 -0.24 -5.47 7.04
CA ILE A 124 -1.16 -4.50 7.65
C ILE A 124 -2.12 -4.03 6.57
N GLY A 125 -3.42 -4.06 6.87
CA GLY A 125 -4.46 -3.40 6.10
C GLY A 125 -4.91 -2.15 6.83
N VAL A 126 -5.22 -1.09 6.08
CA VAL A 126 -5.79 0.15 6.63
C VAL A 126 -6.91 0.63 5.73
N ARG A 127 -8.05 0.97 6.32
CA ARG A 127 -9.18 1.58 5.62
C ARG A 127 -9.42 3.00 6.11
N ASP A 128 -9.76 3.91 5.21
CA ASP A 128 -10.02 5.31 5.55
C ASP A 128 -11.15 5.46 6.58
N PRO A 129 -11.15 6.54 7.39
CA PRO A 129 -12.13 6.74 8.47
C PRO A 129 -13.59 6.82 8.02
N TYR A 130 -13.82 7.12 6.74
CA TYR A 130 -15.17 7.22 6.16
C TYR A 130 -15.60 5.94 5.44
N GLY A 131 -14.67 4.98 5.26
CA GLY A 131 -14.92 3.73 4.54
C GLY A 131 -15.26 3.91 3.07
N ILE A 132 -14.76 4.99 2.45
CA ILE A 132 -15.04 5.31 1.04
C ILE A 132 -14.38 4.27 0.13
N ARG A 133 -13.13 3.89 0.43
CA ARG A 133 -12.47 2.79 -0.33
C ARG A 133 -12.75 1.47 0.35
N PRO A 134 -13.12 0.44 -0.43
CA PRO A 134 -13.33 -0.89 0.13
C PRO A 134 -12.01 -1.56 0.52
N LEU A 135 -12.04 -2.35 1.56
CA LEU A 135 -11.01 -3.29 1.96
C LEU A 135 -11.65 -4.46 2.69
N VAL A 136 -11.41 -5.66 2.23
CA VAL A 136 -11.98 -6.87 2.80
C VAL A 136 -10.90 -7.79 3.36
N PHE A 137 -11.25 -8.51 4.40
CA PHE A 137 -10.43 -9.54 5.01
C PHE A 137 -10.99 -10.92 4.70
N GLY A 138 -10.14 -11.80 4.24
CA GLY A 138 -10.45 -13.19 3.92
C GLY A 138 -9.46 -14.17 4.52
N ASP A 139 -9.80 -15.44 4.44
CA ASP A 139 -8.97 -16.57 4.86
C ASP A 139 -8.78 -17.55 3.70
N LEU A 140 -7.54 -17.86 3.39
CA LEU A 140 -7.16 -18.89 2.44
C LEU A 140 -6.47 -20.03 3.19
N ASN A 141 -7.25 -21.03 3.62
CA ASN A 141 -6.73 -22.20 4.31
C ASN A 141 -5.88 -21.87 5.57
N GLY A 142 -6.33 -20.89 6.36
CA GLY A 142 -5.64 -20.40 7.56
C GLY A 142 -4.65 -19.26 7.28
N ALA A 143 -4.47 -18.85 6.03
CA ALA A 143 -3.65 -17.71 5.67
C ALA A 143 -4.52 -16.44 5.51
N PRO A 144 -4.20 -15.33 6.22
CA PRO A 144 -4.95 -14.09 6.09
C PRO A 144 -4.72 -13.45 4.72
N VAL A 145 -5.81 -12.98 4.11
CA VAL A 145 -5.81 -12.27 2.82
C VAL A 145 -6.49 -10.92 2.97
N LEU A 146 -5.88 -9.87 2.46
CA LEU A 146 -6.48 -8.54 2.32
C LEU A 146 -6.67 -8.26 0.84
N ALA A 147 -7.86 -7.83 0.46
CA ALA A 147 -8.18 -7.50 -0.93
C ALA A 147 -9.07 -6.24 -0.99
N SER A 148 -9.03 -5.53 -2.10
CA SER A 148 -9.92 -4.39 -2.33
C SER A 148 -11.38 -4.82 -2.47
N GLU A 149 -11.63 -6.02 -3.01
CA GLU A 149 -12.97 -6.50 -3.35
C GLU A 149 -13.10 -8.01 -3.11
N THR A 150 -14.32 -8.47 -2.82
CA THR A 150 -14.63 -9.89 -2.59
C THR A 150 -14.36 -10.78 -3.79
N CYS A 151 -14.55 -10.27 -5.02
CA CYS A 151 -14.26 -11.04 -6.23
C CYS A 151 -12.81 -11.51 -6.31
N ALA A 152 -11.86 -10.77 -5.73
CA ALA A 152 -10.47 -11.20 -5.64
C ALA A 152 -10.29 -12.41 -4.70
N LEU A 153 -11.09 -12.48 -3.63
CA LEU A 153 -11.12 -13.65 -2.74
C LEU A 153 -11.70 -14.88 -3.45
N ASP A 154 -12.78 -14.68 -4.20
CA ASP A 154 -13.45 -15.76 -4.95
C ASP A 154 -12.51 -16.39 -5.99
N ILE A 155 -11.76 -15.56 -6.73
CA ILE A 155 -10.82 -16.04 -7.76
C ILE A 155 -9.74 -16.96 -7.17
N ILE A 156 -9.27 -16.72 -5.97
CA ILE A 156 -8.23 -17.52 -5.32
C ILE A 156 -8.80 -18.62 -4.41
N GLY A 157 -10.13 -18.71 -4.28
CA GLY A 157 -10.80 -19.66 -3.39
C GLY A 157 -10.67 -19.34 -1.90
N ALA A 158 -10.40 -18.08 -1.55
CA ALA A 158 -10.38 -17.63 -0.17
C ALA A 158 -11.80 -17.37 0.36
N LYS A 159 -12.04 -17.67 1.62
CA LYS A 159 -13.31 -17.38 2.28
C LYS A 159 -13.34 -15.93 2.71
N TYR A 160 -14.42 -15.21 2.38
CA TYR A 160 -14.69 -13.90 2.96
C TYR A 160 -14.94 -14.06 4.47
N VAL A 161 -14.31 -13.23 5.27
CA VAL A 161 -14.47 -13.19 6.72
C VAL A 161 -15.28 -11.95 7.13
N ARG A 162 -14.82 -10.76 6.73
CA ARG A 162 -15.48 -9.48 7.02
C ARG A 162 -14.90 -8.34 6.18
N ASP A 163 -15.61 -7.23 6.19
CA ASP A 163 -15.01 -5.95 5.80
C ASP A 163 -14.02 -5.49 6.88
N VAL A 164 -12.99 -4.76 6.46
CA VAL A 164 -12.18 -3.96 7.37
C VAL A 164 -13.02 -2.74 7.78
N GLU A 165 -13.10 -2.48 9.08
CA GLU A 165 -13.94 -1.40 9.60
C GLU A 165 -13.43 -0.03 9.17
N ASN A 166 -14.32 0.98 9.21
CA ASN A 166 -13.95 2.36 8.92
C ASN A 166 -12.92 2.86 9.95
N GLY A 167 -11.76 3.31 9.48
CA GLY A 167 -10.68 3.77 10.34
C GLY A 167 -9.87 2.65 11.01
N GLU A 168 -10.11 1.41 10.63
CA GLU A 168 -9.32 0.26 11.10
C GLU A 168 -7.97 0.17 10.38
#